data_789520863ba2681084de9bbb6a6e32a6
#
_entry.id   789520863ba2681084de9bbb6a6e32a6
#
_cell.length_a   1.000
_cell.length_b   1.000
_cell.length_c   1.000
_cell.angle_alpha   90.00
_cell.angle_beta   90.00
_cell.angle_gamma   90.00
#
_symmetry.space_group_name_H-M   'P 1'
#
loop_
_entity.id
_entity.type
_entity.pdbx_description
1 polymer ?
#
loop_
_entity_poly.entity_id
_entity_poly.type
_entity_poly.pdbx_seq_one_letter_code
_entity_poly.pdbx_strand_id
1 'polypeptide(L)'
;MEYSCFGTNEDLYNMLTLGDKYDLVCPSDYMIMKLMAEEKVVPFSDSFYDTSIEENYYAKGVSPYIRQTFDENEINGESWSKYAAGYMWGVTGILYNPEKITEEEAGTWNILNNPKFARQVTIKDNVRDSYFAALGILKQDELTSEEFINADTYHDDLLRVMNDVSPETIQEVQDLLQDMKDNVYSFETDSGKADMVSGKVLANYQWSGDAVYAMDQAEEDDLYLDFAVPKESTNLWFDGWVMLKDGIDEDARKQQVAESFVNFLSRPDNAVRNMYYIGYTSVIAGGEDDNTVFDYLNWNYGAEDGEEDTAEYPLGYFFSGDNSDPDYIITAPEEQTRRQLYAQYPDEAAIERSAIMQYFDVDASKQINQMWINVRCYNIKDVTLQVWAIVVILILVAAGLIVHYKRSHYHS
;
A
#
# COMPACT_ATOMS: atom_id res chain seq x y z
N MET A 1 7.63 9.24 26.30
CA MET A 1 7.02 8.52 25.18
C MET A 1 7.94 7.38 24.82
N GLU A 2 7.43 6.19 24.69
CA GLU A 2 8.14 5.02 24.17
C GLU A 2 7.64 4.80 22.73
N TYR A 3 8.55 4.55 21.80
CA TYR A 3 8.24 4.43 20.38
C TYR A 3 8.85 3.15 19.84
N SER A 4 8.07 2.41 19.05
CA SER A 4 8.52 1.20 18.34
C SER A 4 7.89 1.12 16.95
N CYS A 5 8.55 0.43 16.03
CA CYS A 5 8.04 0.16 14.69
C CYS A 5 7.61 -1.30 14.57
N PHE A 6 6.71 -1.58 13.64
CA PHE A 6 6.34 -2.93 13.21
C PHE A 6 6.65 -3.09 11.72
N GLY A 7 6.89 -4.33 11.28
CA GLY A 7 7.29 -4.60 9.88
C GLY A 7 6.11 -4.57 8.91
N THR A 8 4.97 -5.13 9.32
CA THR A 8 3.73 -5.20 8.53
C THR A 8 2.52 -4.98 9.43
N ASN A 9 1.35 -4.65 8.85
CA ASN A 9 0.10 -4.55 9.61
C ASN A 9 -0.27 -5.89 10.27
N GLU A 10 0.06 -7.01 9.64
CA GLU A 10 -0.13 -8.36 10.17
C GLU A 10 0.77 -8.61 11.40
N ASP A 11 2.01 -8.10 11.39
CA ASP A 11 2.89 -8.16 12.55
C ASP A 11 2.32 -7.36 13.73
N LEU A 12 1.86 -6.13 13.48
CA LEU A 12 1.16 -5.34 14.50
C LEU A 12 -0.03 -6.11 15.09
N TYR A 13 -0.88 -6.67 14.22
CA TYR A 13 -2.06 -7.42 14.67
C TYR A 13 -1.67 -8.65 15.50
N ASN A 14 -0.60 -9.36 15.11
CA ASN A 14 -0.07 -10.48 15.87
C ASN A 14 0.44 -10.05 17.25
N MET A 15 1.19 -8.93 17.33
CA MET A 15 1.67 -8.37 18.61
C MET A 15 0.49 -8.04 19.54
N LEU A 16 -0.55 -7.38 19.04
CA LEU A 16 -1.76 -7.06 19.79
C LEU A 16 -2.49 -8.35 20.28
N THR A 17 -2.56 -9.37 19.43
CA THR A 17 -3.19 -10.65 19.76
C THR A 17 -2.40 -11.43 20.82
N LEU A 18 -1.07 -11.28 20.84
CA LEU A 18 -0.19 -11.88 21.83
C LEU A 18 -0.20 -11.12 23.18
N GLY A 19 -0.85 -9.96 23.23
CA GLY A 19 -1.08 -9.22 24.47
C GLY A 19 -0.21 -7.98 24.65
N ASP A 20 0.52 -7.56 23.60
CA ASP A 20 1.22 -6.29 23.62
C ASP A 20 0.21 -5.14 23.67
N LYS A 21 0.54 -4.09 24.42
CA LYS A 21 -0.33 -2.93 24.62
C LYS A 21 0.33 -1.66 24.15
N TYR A 22 -0.41 -0.91 23.34
CA TYR A 22 -0.01 0.40 22.83
C TYR A 22 -1.14 1.40 23.06
N ASP A 23 -0.80 2.63 23.45
CA ASP A 23 -1.78 3.70 23.61
C ASP A 23 -2.27 4.17 22.24
N LEU A 24 -1.34 4.32 21.27
CA LEU A 24 -1.56 4.84 19.93
C LEU A 24 -0.76 4.02 18.91
N VAL A 25 -1.36 3.67 17.79
CA VAL A 25 -0.72 2.98 16.65
C VAL A 25 -1.10 3.65 15.34
N CYS A 26 -0.26 3.47 14.31
CA CYS A 26 -0.50 4.05 12.98
C CYS A 26 -0.44 2.95 11.91
N PRO A 27 -1.47 2.12 11.78
CA PRO A 27 -1.58 1.13 10.72
C PRO A 27 -2.23 1.70 9.46
N SER A 28 -2.22 0.91 8.38
CA SER A 28 -2.97 1.23 7.16
C SER A 28 -4.46 0.94 7.31
N ASP A 29 -5.24 1.51 6.42
CA ASP A 29 -6.70 1.55 6.38
C ASP A 29 -7.40 0.20 6.64
N TYR A 30 -7.03 -0.88 5.92
CA TYR A 30 -7.65 -2.19 6.12
C TYR A 30 -7.42 -2.76 7.53
N MET A 31 -6.33 -2.37 8.19
CA MET A 31 -6.09 -2.74 9.57
C MET A 31 -6.85 -1.82 10.53
N ILE A 32 -7.00 -0.53 10.22
CA ILE A 32 -7.90 0.37 10.94
C ILE A 32 -9.31 -0.20 10.93
N MET A 33 -9.83 -0.55 9.76
CA MET A 33 -11.15 -1.18 9.60
C MET A 33 -11.29 -2.45 10.44
N LYS A 34 -10.28 -3.32 10.43
CA LYS A 34 -10.26 -4.55 11.23
C LYS A 34 -10.33 -4.26 12.72
N LEU A 35 -9.54 -3.31 13.21
CA LEU A 35 -9.54 -2.90 14.62
C LEU A 35 -10.85 -2.26 15.05
N MET A 36 -11.50 -1.49 14.14
CA MET A 36 -12.85 -0.96 14.34
C MET A 36 -13.89 -2.09 14.39
N ALA A 37 -13.87 -3.02 13.44
CA ALA A 37 -14.79 -4.15 13.38
C ALA A 37 -14.73 -5.05 14.63
N GLU A 38 -13.53 -5.17 15.21
CA GLU A 38 -13.28 -5.91 16.44
C GLU A 38 -13.48 -5.06 17.72
N GLU A 39 -13.95 -3.83 17.58
CA GLU A 39 -14.19 -2.88 18.67
C GLU A 39 -12.96 -2.65 19.58
N LYS A 40 -11.75 -2.67 19.02
CA LYS A 40 -10.49 -2.51 19.77
C LYS A 40 -10.02 -1.06 19.88
N VAL A 41 -10.70 -0.11 19.23
CA VAL A 41 -10.31 1.30 19.16
C VAL A 41 -11.17 2.21 20.05
N VAL A 42 -10.59 3.33 20.45
CA VAL A 42 -11.25 4.40 21.21
C VAL A 42 -11.54 5.56 20.27
N PRO A 43 -12.77 6.16 20.29
CA PRO A 43 -13.04 7.32 19.47
C PRO A 43 -12.20 8.53 19.91
N PHE A 44 -11.84 9.39 18.96
CA PHE A 44 -11.31 10.72 19.26
C PHE A 44 -12.37 11.56 19.96
N SER A 45 -11.93 12.46 20.83
CA SER A 45 -12.86 13.31 21.58
C SER A 45 -13.48 14.41 20.70
N ASP A 46 -14.67 14.88 21.05
CA ASP A 46 -15.28 16.03 20.36
C ASP A 46 -14.37 17.27 20.38
N SER A 47 -13.58 17.43 21.44
CA SER A 47 -12.63 18.53 21.55
C SER A 47 -11.47 18.43 20.58
N PHE A 48 -11.11 17.24 20.09
CA PHE A 48 -10.06 17.05 19.07
C PHE A 48 -10.48 17.65 17.72
N TYR A 49 -11.78 17.64 17.42
CA TYR A 49 -12.35 18.20 16.18
C TYR A 49 -12.81 19.65 16.29
N ASP A 50 -12.68 20.28 17.46
CA ASP A 50 -13.06 21.68 17.66
C ASP A 50 -12.01 22.61 17.01
N THR A 51 -12.36 23.16 15.84
CA THR A 51 -11.51 24.08 15.08
C THR A 51 -11.29 25.44 15.77
N SER A 52 -12.04 25.78 16.83
CA SER A 52 -11.82 26.99 17.63
C SER A 52 -10.60 26.87 18.56
N ILE A 53 -10.11 25.67 18.81
CA ILE A 53 -8.91 25.42 19.62
C ILE A 53 -7.67 25.61 18.72
N GLU A 54 -6.73 26.45 19.17
CA GLU A 54 -5.56 26.83 18.38
C GLU A 54 -4.68 25.62 18.01
N GLU A 55 -4.50 24.69 18.94
CA GLU A 55 -3.62 23.52 18.80
C GLU A 55 -4.24 22.36 18.02
N ASN A 56 -5.49 22.43 17.58
CA ASN A 56 -6.17 21.38 16.81
C ASN A 56 -5.80 21.45 15.32
N TYR A 57 -4.51 21.23 15.04
CA TYR A 57 -3.95 21.29 13.69
C TYR A 57 -4.54 20.27 12.75
N TYR A 58 -4.85 19.05 13.22
CA TYR A 58 -5.49 18.03 12.40
C TYR A 58 -6.87 18.48 11.91
N ALA A 59 -7.74 18.92 12.83
CA ALA A 59 -9.08 19.33 12.50
C ALA A 59 -9.14 20.51 11.51
N LYS A 60 -8.16 21.42 11.59
CA LYS A 60 -8.07 22.58 10.71
C LYS A 60 -7.41 22.28 9.38
N GLY A 61 -6.38 21.43 9.41
CA GLY A 61 -5.44 21.28 8.32
C GLY A 61 -5.61 20.02 7.48
N VAL A 62 -6.40 19.03 7.91
CA VAL A 62 -6.64 17.83 7.09
C VAL A 62 -7.30 18.21 5.77
N SER A 63 -6.80 17.64 4.67
CA SER A 63 -7.32 17.84 3.32
C SER A 63 -8.83 17.61 3.26
N PRO A 64 -9.60 18.44 2.53
CA PRO A 64 -11.02 18.18 2.28
C PRO A 64 -11.27 16.81 1.65
N TYR A 65 -10.45 16.41 0.71
CA TYR A 65 -10.51 15.08 0.06
C TYR A 65 -10.34 13.94 1.06
N ILE A 66 -9.31 14.02 1.91
CA ILE A 66 -9.04 13.00 2.93
C ILE A 66 -10.16 12.95 3.98
N ARG A 67 -10.63 14.13 4.42
CA ARG A 67 -11.76 14.25 5.36
C ARG A 67 -13.00 13.57 4.82
N GLN A 68 -13.39 13.89 3.58
CA GLN A 68 -14.52 13.27 2.92
C GLN A 68 -14.38 11.76 2.85
N THR A 69 -13.21 11.25 2.44
CA THR A 69 -12.93 9.81 2.38
C THR A 69 -13.10 9.13 3.74
N PHE A 70 -12.60 9.74 4.82
CA PHE A 70 -12.73 9.19 6.17
C PHE A 70 -14.15 9.27 6.74
N ASP A 71 -14.92 10.28 6.33
CA ASP A 71 -16.33 10.45 6.76
C ASP A 71 -17.25 9.47 6.03
N GLU A 72 -17.01 9.19 4.74
CA GLU A 72 -17.85 8.32 3.91
C GLU A 72 -17.58 6.82 4.12
N ASN A 73 -16.38 6.45 4.59
CA ASN A 73 -16.04 5.05 4.86
C ASN A 73 -16.46 4.66 6.28
N GLU A 74 -17.29 3.62 6.38
CA GLU A 74 -17.90 3.19 7.63
C GLU A 74 -17.62 1.72 7.94
N ILE A 75 -17.48 1.40 9.22
CA ILE A 75 -17.48 0.04 9.77
C ILE A 75 -18.57 -0.05 10.85
N ASN A 76 -19.49 -0.99 10.70
CA ASN A 76 -20.61 -1.19 11.62
C ASN A 76 -21.47 0.08 11.85
N GLY A 77 -21.59 0.97 10.83
CA GLY A 77 -22.34 2.20 10.89
C GLY A 77 -21.61 3.35 11.62
N GLU A 78 -20.32 3.24 11.81
CA GLU A 78 -19.45 4.27 12.39
C GLU A 78 -18.38 4.67 11.37
N SER A 79 -18.22 5.98 11.13
CA SER A 79 -17.20 6.48 10.18
C SER A 79 -15.78 6.27 10.69
N TRP A 80 -14.84 6.19 9.75
CA TRP A 80 -13.41 6.11 10.11
C TRP A 80 -12.97 7.37 10.87
N SER A 81 -13.43 8.54 10.47
CA SER A 81 -13.09 9.81 11.11
C SER A 81 -13.37 9.84 12.60
N LYS A 82 -14.29 9.01 13.09
CA LYS A 82 -14.58 8.92 14.53
C LYS A 82 -13.46 8.25 15.32
N TYR A 83 -12.73 7.31 14.69
CA TYR A 83 -11.75 6.44 15.36
C TYR A 83 -10.32 6.59 14.86
N ALA A 84 -10.15 7.21 13.69
CA ALA A 84 -8.85 7.37 13.04
C ALA A 84 -8.60 8.80 12.62
N ALA A 85 -7.37 9.27 12.82
CA ALA A 85 -6.86 10.50 12.24
C ALA A 85 -5.78 10.15 11.21
N GLY A 86 -5.96 10.54 9.95
CA GLY A 86 -5.00 10.26 8.88
C GLY A 86 -3.61 10.80 9.21
N TYR A 87 -2.60 10.16 8.63
CA TYR A 87 -1.19 10.56 8.77
C TYR A 87 -0.53 10.75 7.40
N MET A 88 -0.42 9.68 6.64
CA MET A 88 0.11 9.68 5.27
C MET A 88 -0.88 8.95 4.35
N TRP A 89 -0.80 9.24 3.05
CA TRP A 89 -1.62 8.60 2.04
C TRP A 89 -0.87 8.48 0.72
N GLY A 90 -1.41 7.70 -0.20
CA GLY A 90 -0.87 7.58 -1.54
C GLY A 90 -1.54 6.48 -2.34
N VAL A 91 -0.92 6.17 -3.47
CA VAL A 91 -1.34 5.09 -4.36
C VAL A 91 -0.22 4.06 -4.50
N THR A 92 -0.56 2.93 -5.08
CA THR A 92 0.43 1.95 -5.52
C THR A 92 0.61 2.03 -7.04
N GLY A 93 1.81 1.69 -7.52
CA GLY A 93 2.09 1.73 -8.94
C GLY A 93 3.39 1.04 -9.31
N ILE A 94 3.86 1.35 -10.49
CA ILE A 94 5.10 0.80 -11.04
C ILE A 94 6.13 1.92 -11.14
N LEU A 95 7.17 1.83 -10.31
CA LEU A 95 8.40 2.60 -10.48
C LEU A 95 9.23 1.93 -11.57
N TYR A 96 9.69 2.66 -12.58
CA TYR A 96 10.37 2.06 -13.72
C TYR A 96 11.46 2.97 -14.31
N ASN A 97 12.37 2.35 -15.07
CA ASN A 97 13.40 3.04 -15.84
C ASN A 97 12.86 3.37 -17.25
N PRO A 98 12.57 4.66 -17.58
CA PRO A 98 11.96 5.04 -18.86
C PRO A 98 12.88 4.86 -20.07
N GLU A 99 14.20 4.69 -19.87
CA GLU A 99 15.10 4.33 -20.97
C GLU A 99 14.93 2.87 -21.43
N LYS A 100 14.32 2.01 -20.64
CA LYS A 100 14.21 0.57 -20.87
C LYS A 100 12.78 0.06 -20.99
N ILE A 101 11.83 0.77 -20.40
CA ILE A 101 10.42 0.41 -20.32
C ILE A 101 9.62 1.63 -20.76
N THR A 102 8.66 1.46 -21.66
CA THR A 102 7.78 2.54 -22.08
C THR A 102 6.69 2.77 -21.02
N GLU A 103 6.12 3.97 -20.98
CA GLU A 103 5.00 4.31 -20.12
C GLU A 103 3.80 3.35 -20.31
N GLU A 104 3.49 2.97 -21.57
CA GLU A 104 2.44 1.99 -21.88
C GLU A 104 2.71 0.63 -21.26
N GLU A 105 3.97 0.17 -21.23
CA GLU A 105 4.35 -1.10 -20.62
C GLU A 105 4.32 -1.04 -19.09
N ALA A 106 4.68 0.10 -18.50
CA ALA A 106 4.63 0.32 -17.05
C ALA A 106 3.20 0.57 -16.55
N GLY A 107 2.33 1.16 -17.40
CA GLY A 107 0.95 1.53 -17.08
C GLY A 107 -0.03 0.35 -16.97
N THR A 108 0.43 -0.86 -16.65
CA THR A 108 -0.40 -2.05 -16.44
C THR A 108 0.25 -3.01 -15.46
N TRP A 109 -0.56 -3.64 -14.60
CA TRP A 109 -0.08 -4.69 -13.69
C TRP A 109 0.54 -5.89 -14.43
N ASN A 110 0.19 -6.09 -15.70
CA ASN A 110 0.76 -7.18 -16.51
C ASN A 110 2.27 -7.11 -16.71
N ILE A 111 2.90 -5.96 -16.47
CA ILE A 111 4.38 -5.85 -16.49
C ILE A 111 5.02 -6.86 -15.53
N LEU A 112 4.39 -7.14 -14.39
CA LEU A 112 4.89 -8.07 -13.36
C LEU A 112 4.94 -9.52 -13.86
N ASN A 113 4.07 -9.87 -14.82
CA ASN A 113 4.01 -11.22 -15.41
C ASN A 113 4.49 -11.27 -16.87
N ASN A 114 5.01 -10.17 -17.42
CA ASN A 114 5.45 -10.10 -18.80
C ASN A 114 6.81 -10.79 -19.00
N PRO A 115 6.90 -11.86 -19.83
CA PRO A 115 8.15 -12.56 -20.08
C PRO A 115 9.27 -11.70 -20.68
N LYS A 116 8.93 -10.56 -21.34
CA LYS A 116 9.92 -9.60 -21.84
C LYS A 116 10.81 -9.08 -20.73
N PHE A 117 10.27 -8.95 -19.51
CA PHE A 117 10.95 -8.40 -18.34
C PHE A 117 11.27 -9.48 -17.29
N ALA A 118 11.35 -10.75 -17.73
CA ALA A 118 11.67 -11.85 -16.83
C ALA A 118 12.95 -11.58 -16.03
N ARG A 119 12.89 -11.74 -14.72
CA ARG A 119 13.96 -11.46 -13.75
C ARG A 119 14.44 -10.00 -13.71
N GLN A 120 13.62 -9.06 -14.18
CA GLN A 120 13.93 -7.63 -14.21
C GLN A 120 12.87 -6.79 -13.50
N VAL A 121 11.85 -7.41 -12.90
CA VAL A 121 10.77 -6.75 -12.15
C VAL A 121 10.65 -7.36 -10.77
N THR A 122 10.21 -6.57 -9.79
CA THR A 122 9.94 -7.05 -8.42
C THR A 122 8.48 -6.79 -8.04
N ILE A 123 7.96 -7.62 -7.14
CA ILE A 123 6.62 -7.50 -6.56
C ILE A 123 6.73 -7.44 -5.04
N LYS A 124 5.73 -6.90 -4.34
CA LYS A 124 5.74 -6.81 -2.88
C LYS A 124 5.64 -8.19 -2.21
N ASP A 125 6.47 -8.43 -1.18
CA ASP A 125 6.36 -9.57 -0.27
C ASP A 125 5.34 -9.29 0.84
N ASN A 126 4.17 -8.87 0.41
CA ASN A 126 3.01 -8.59 1.25
C ASN A 126 1.79 -9.22 0.59
N VAL A 127 1.02 -9.97 1.36
CA VAL A 127 -0.14 -10.70 0.84
C VAL A 127 -1.19 -9.77 0.26
N ARG A 128 -1.41 -8.61 0.87
CA ARG A 128 -2.44 -7.65 0.45
C ARG A 128 -2.08 -7.00 -0.88
N ASP A 129 -0.87 -6.46 -0.98
CA ASP A 129 -0.37 -5.81 -2.18
C ASP A 129 -0.29 -6.78 -3.37
N SER A 130 0.31 -7.97 -3.15
CA SER A 130 0.43 -8.98 -4.18
C SER A 130 -0.93 -9.51 -4.65
N TYR A 131 -1.90 -9.65 -3.74
CA TYR A 131 -3.27 -10.05 -4.07
C TYR A 131 -3.95 -9.00 -4.94
N PHE A 132 -3.83 -7.73 -4.57
CA PHE A 132 -4.41 -6.61 -5.32
C PHE A 132 -3.84 -6.52 -6.74
N ALA A 133 -2.52 -6.57 -6.90
CA ALA A 133 -1.90 -6.57 -8.23
C ALA A 133 -2.35 -7.79 -9.08
N ALA A 134 -2.47 -8.96 -8.46
CA ALA A 134 -2.97 -10.15 -9.14
C ALA A 134 -4.43 -10.01 -9.58
N LEU A 135 -5.30 -9.38 -8.78
CA LEU A 135 -6.66 -9.04 -9.20
C LEU A 135 -6.66 -8.10 -10.41
N GLY A 136 -5.82 -7.06 -10.40
CA GLY A 136 -5.67 -6.15 -11.54
C GLY A 136 -5.30 -6.90 -12.83
N ILE A 137 -4.40 -7.89 -12.76
CA ILE A 137 -4.03 -8.73 -13.90
C ILE A 137 -5.19 -9.63 -14.32
N LEU A 138 -5.81 -10.36 -13.40
CA LEU A 138 -6.88 -11.33 -13.69
C LEU A 138 -8.14 -10.68 -14.23
N LYS A 139 -8.46 -9.48 -13.76
CA LYS A 139 -9.67 -8.74 -14.11
C LYS A 139 -9.43 -7.65 -15.14
N GLN A 140 -8.25 -7.60 -15.78
CA GLN A 140 -7.86 -6.54 -16.70
C GLN A 140 -8.92 -6.26 -17.77
N ASP A 141 -9.43 -7.29 -18.44
CA ASP A 141 -10.40 -7.12 -19.53
C ASP A 141 -11.72 -6.51 -19.04
N GLU A 142 -12.16 -6.86 -17.81
CA GLU A 142 -13.33 -6.28 -17.16
C GLU A 142 -13.07 -4.82 -16.77
N LEU A 143 -12.01 -4.57 -16.01
CA LEU A 143 -11.67 -3.26 -15.45
C LEU A 143 -11.37 -2.19 -16.49
N THR A 144 -10.89 -2.57 -17.68
CA THR A 144 -10.57 -1.65 -18.77
C THR A 144 -11.65 -1.57 -19.85
N SER A 145 -12.78 -2.28 -19.69
CA SER A 145 -13.87 -2.24 -20.66
C SER A 145 -14.64 -0.92 -20.59
N GLU A 146 -15.08 -0.41 -21.74
CA GLU A 146 -15.91 0.81 -21.81
C GLU A 146 -17.23 0.64 -21.03
N GLU A 147 -17.79 -0.58 -21.00
CA GLU A 147 -19.02 -0.90 -20.27
C GLU A 147 -18.82 -0.72 -18.77
N PHE A 148 -17.70 -1.20 -18.23
CA PHE A 148 -17.35 -1.10 -16.82
C PHE A 148 -17.07 0.36 -16.40
N ILE A 149 -16.21 1.05 -17.16
CA ILE A 149 -15.76 2.40 -16.84
C ILE A 149 -16.91 3.42 -16.89
N ASN A 150 -17.87 3.23 -17.82
CA ASN A 150 -18.99 4.17 -17.99
C ASN A 150 -20.25 3.74 -17.22
N ALA A 151 -20.20 2.73 -16.35
CA ALA A 151 -21.33 2.32 -15.54
C ALA A 151 -21.64 3.33 -14.44
N ASP A 152 -22.91 3.59 -14.17
CA ASP A 152 -23.34 4.45 -13.05
C ASP A 152 -22.87 3.91 -11.67
N THR A 153 -22.52 2.63 -11.62
CA THR A 153 -22.05 1.90 -10.43
C THR A 153 -20.53 1.71 -10.41
N TYR A 154 -19.79 2.42 -11.27
CA TYR A 154 -18.35 2.20 -11.50
C TYR A 154 -17.53 2.07 -10.21
N HIS A 155 -17.66 3.03 -9.28
CA HIS A 155 -16.86 3.02 -8.05
C HIS A 155 -17.22 1.85 -7.13
N ASP A 156 -18.51 1.52 -6.98
CA ASP A 156 -18.97 0.39 -6.18
C ASP A 156 -18.50 -0.95 -6.81
N ASP A 157 -18.59 -1.05 -8.13
CA ASP A 157 -18.15 -2.25 -8.86
C ASP A 157 -16.62 -2.40 -8.82
N LEU A 158 -15.87 -1.31 -8.96
CA LEU A 158 -14.42 -1.30 -8.83
C LEU A 158 -13.98 -1.76 -7.44
N LEU A 159 -14.59 -1.19 -6.39
CA LEU A 159 -14.32 -1.59 -5.01
C LEU A 159 -14.61 -3.08 -4.79
N ARG A 160 -15.74 -3.57 -5.31
CA ARG A 160 -16.13 -4.99 -5.23
C ARG A 160 -15.17 -5.91 -5.97
N VAL A 161 -14.78 -5.57 -7.20
CA VAL A 161 -13.87 -6.38 -8.03
C VAL A 161 -12.48 -6.44 -7.42
N MET A 162 -11.95 -5.30 -6.95
CA MET A 162 -10.60 -5.21 -6.39
C MET A 162 -10.49 -5.73 -4.94
N ASN A 163 -11.62 -6.15 -4.35
CA ASN A 163 -11.68 -6.79 -3.03
C ASN A 163 -12.36 -8.18 -3.08
N ASP A 164 -12.46 -8.79 -4.28
CA ASP A 164 -13.05 -10.11 -4.42
C ASP A 164 -12.20 -11.19 -3.73
N VAL A 165 -12.78 -11.85 -2.73
CA VAL A 165 -12.20 -12.94 -1.95
C VAL A 165 -13.03 -14.23 -2.08
N SER A 166 -13.75 -14.40 -3.20
CA SER A 166 -14.43 -15.66 -3.49
C SER A 166 -13.42 -16.81 -3.57
N PRO A 167 -13.79 -18.04 -3.18
CA PRO A 167 -12.87 -19.18 -3.23
C PRO A 167 -12.27 -19.42 -4.62
N GLU A 168 -13.04 -19.15 -5.67
CA GLU A 168 -12.62 -19.26 -7.06
C GLU A 168 -11.52 -18.25 -7.37
N THR A 169 -11.74 -16.98 -7.03
CA THR A 169 -10.77 -15.89 -7.25
C THR A 169 -9.51 -16.10 -6.42
N ILE A 170 -9.62 -16.53 -5.16
CA ILE A 170 -8.45 -16.87 -4.33
C ILE A 170 -7.59 -17.95 -5.00
N GLN A 171 -8.20 -18.96 -5.61
CA GLN A 171 -7.46 -20.00 -6.31
C GLN A 171 -6.79 -19.46 -7.59
N GLU A 172 -7.48 -18.65 -8.38
CA GLU A 172 -6.92 -18.02 -9.59
C GLU A 172 -5.72 -17.11 -9.24
N VAL A 173 -5.84 -16.31 -8.18
CA VAL A 173 -4.74 -15.47 -7.66
C VAL A 173 -3.57 -16.33 -7.20
N GLN A 174 -3.82 -17.44 -6.49
CA GLN A 174 -2.75 -18.36 -6.09
C GLN A 174 -1.98 -18.88 -7.28
N ASP A 175 -2.70 -19.37 -8.31
CA ASP A 175 -2.09 -19.96 -9.49
C ASP A 175 -1.26 -18.91 -10.25
N LEU A 176 -1.79 -17.71 -10.44
CA LEU A 176 -1.08 -16.60 -11.07
C LEU A 176 0.18 -16.20 -10.28
N LEU A 177 0.08 -16.00 -8.98
CA LEU A 177 1.24 -15.62 -8.15
C LEU A 177 2.31 -16.72 -8.10
N GLN A 178 1.93 -17.99 -8.20
CA GLN A 178 2.87 -19.10 -8.32
C GLN A 178 3.62 -19.07 -9.66
N ASP A 179 2.93 -18.77 -10.76
CA ASP A 179 3.54 -18.62 -12.08
C ASP A 179 4.45 -17.38 -12.12
N MET A 180 4.04 -16.28 -11.50
CA MET A 180 4.84 -15.05 -11.42
C MET A 180 6.16 -15.24 -10.67
N LYS A 181 6.30 -16.19 -9.75
CA LYS A 181 7.57 -16.48 -9.06
C LYS A 181 8.70 -16.81 -10.02
N ASP A 182 8.39 -17.41 -11.13
CA ASP A 182 9.39 -17.74 -12.15
C ASP A 182 9.74 -16.54 -13.02
N ASN A 183 8.83 -15.56 -13.13
CA ASN A 183 9.00 -14.36 -13.94
C ASN A 183 9.68 -13.23 -13.17
N VAL A 184 9.23 -12.92 -11.94
CA VAL A 184 9.77 -11.79 -11.16
C VAL A 184 11.22 -12.07 -10.70
N TYR A 185 11.98 -11.01 -10.48
CA TYR A 185 13.31 -11.10 -9.87
C TYR A 185 13.19 -11.57 -8.41
N SER A 186 12.30 -10.93 -7.64
CA SER A 186 12.00 -11.30 -6.25
C SER A 186 10.64 -10.77 -5.78
N PHE A 187 10.13 -11.42 -4.73
CA PHE A 187 9.18 -10.81 -3.82
C PHE A 187 9.99 -10.05 -2.76
N GLU A 188 9.70 -8.78 -2.54
CA GLU A 188 10.48 -7.91 -1.68
C GLU A 188 9.59 -6.96 -0.86
N THR A 189 10.07 -6.45 0.25
CA THR A 189 9.38 -5.44 1.07
C THR A 189 10.05 -4.07 0.94
N ASP A 190 11.36 -4.00 1.22
CA ASP A 190 12.15 -2.76 1.21
C ASP A 190 13.32 -2.75 0.20
N SER A 191 13.79 -3.93 -0.22
CA SER A 191 14.99 -4.03 -1.08
C SER A 191 14.76 -3.48 -2.49
N GLY A 192 13.51 -3.37 -2.92
CA GLY A 192 13.14 -2.89 -4.25
C GLY A 192 13.65 -1.48 -4.55
N LYS A 193 13.65 -0.60 -3.57
CA LYS A 193 14.21 0.76 -3.69
C LYS A 193 15.68 0.70 -4.11
N ALA A 194 16.50 -0.01 -3.35
CA ALA A 194 17.92 -0.16 -3.64
C ALA A 194 18.19 -0.95 -4.94
N ASP A 195 17.34 -1.93 -5.26
CA ASP A 195 17.45 -2.70 -6.50
C ASP A 195 17.14 -1.82 -7.73
N MET A 196 16.21 -0.86 -7.63
CA MET A 196 15.94 0.14 -8.67
C MET A 196 17.09 1.14 -8.82
N VAL A 197 17.52 1.78 -7.72
CA VAL A 197 18.60 2.77 -7.71
C VAL A 197 19.90 2.19 -8.27
N SER A 198 20.20 0.94 -7.95
CA SER A 198 21.41 0.26 -8.49
C SER A 198 21.27 -0.24 -9.93
N GLY A 199 20.08 -0.09 -10.55
CA GLY A 199 19.80 -0.63 -11.90
C GLY A 199 19.76 -2.14 -11.99
N LYS A 200 19.62 -2.85 -10.86
CA LYS A 200 19.55 -4.32 -10.79
C LYS A 200 18.23 -4.86 -11.34
N VAL A 201 17.16 -4.11 -11.18
CA VAL A 201 15.85 -4.34 -11.80
C VAL A 201 15.43 -3.11 -12.60
N LEU A 202 14.51 -3.30 -13.54
CA LEU A 202 14.05 -2.25 -14.44
C LEU A 202 12.70 -1.67 -14.03
N ALA A 203 11.92 -2.43 -13.28
CA ALA A 203 10.66 -1.98 -12.70
C ALA A 203 10.41 -2.64 -11.34
N ASN A 204 9.65 -1.95 -10.53
CA ASN A 204 9.32 -2.35 -9.17
C ASN A 204 7.87 -1.98 -8.85
N TYR A 205 7.08 -2.95 -8.37
CA TYR A 205 5.80 -2.63 -7.74
C TYR A 205 6.06 -1.85 -6.46
N GLN A 206 5.58 -0.61 -6.37
CA GLN A 206 5.96 0.27 -5.27
C GLN A 206 4.78 1.09 -4.73
N TRP A 207 4.85 1.42 -3.44
CA TRP A 207 4.06 2.48 -2.83
C TRP A 207 4.61 3.84 -3.28
N SER A 208 3.73 4.78 -3.57
CA SER A 208 4.10 6.06 -4.17
C SER A 208 5.14 6.85 -3.35
N GLY A 209 5.05 6.83 -2.02
CA GLY A 209 6.05 7.48 -1.17
C GLY A 209 7.43 6.85 -1.24
N ASP A 210 7.51 5.52 -1.28
CA ASP A 210 8.78 4.80 -1.50
C ASP A 210 9.33 5.03 -2.92
N ALA A 211 8.43 5.23 -3.91
CA ALA A 211 8.84 5.59 -5.26
C ALA A 211 9.50 6.96 -5.29
N VAL A 212 8.94 7.97 -4.60
CA VAL A 212 9.55 9.30 -4.46
C VAL A 212 10.94 9.21 -3.85
N TYR A 213 11.07 8.51 -2.71
CA TYR A 213 12.36 8.31 -2.06
C TYR A 213 13.39 7.64 -3.00
N ALA A 214 12.96 6.64 -3.76
CA ALA A 214 13.85 5.93 -4.70
C ALA A 214 14.25 6.82 -5.89
N MET A 215 13.33 7.65 -6.41
CA MET A 215 13.62 8.63 -7.46
C MET A 215 14.66 9.66 -6.99
N ASP A 216 14.47 10.24 -5.79
CA ASP A 216 15.42 11.20 -5.22
C ASP A 216 16.83 10.58 -5.07
N GLN A 217 16.90 9.34 -4.59
CA GLN A 217 18.19 8.64 -4.44
C GLN A 217 18.83 8.28 -5.80
N ALA A 218 18.03 7.94 -6.81
CA ALA A 218 18.52 7.60 -8.13
C ALA A 218 19.10 8.83 -8.87
N GLU A 219 18.50 10.01 -8.66
CA GLU A 219 18.98 11.26 -9.23
C GLU A 219 20.37 11.67 -8.73
N GLU A 220 20.77 11.28 -7.52
CA GLU A 220 22.12 11.51 -7.02
C GLU A 220 23.19 10.81 -7.90
N ASP A 221 22.78 9.74 -8.62
CA ASP A 221 23.63 8.97 -9.54
C ASP A 221 23.28 9.22 -11.03
N ASP A 222 22.61 10.32 -11.36
CA ASP A 222 22.13 10.69 -12.71
C ASP A 222 21.19 9.63 -13.34
N LEU A 223 20.49 8.85 -12.53
CA LEU A 223 19.46 7.90 -12.97
C LEU A 223 18.07 8.49 -12.75
N TYR A 224 17.35 8.70 -13.83
CA TYR A 224 15.99 9.26 -13.80
C TYR A 224 14.97 8.14 -13.95
N LEU A 225 14.12 8.00 -12.94
CA LEU A 225 13.04 7.01 -12.88
C LEU A 225 11.69 7.71 -13.00
N ASP A 226 10.72 7.02 -13.59
CA ASP A 226 9.32 7.45 -13.69
C ASP A 226 8.41 6.53 -12.86
N PHE A 227 7.23 7.03 -12.53
CA PHE A 227 6.20 6.29 -11.80
C PHE A 227 4.91 6.23 -12.62
N ALA A 228 4.36 5.04 -12.81
CA ALA A 228 3.11 4.82 -13.53
C ALA A 228 2.05 4.21 -12.63
N VAL A 229 0.84 4.75 -12.69
CA VAL A 229 -0.35 4.16 -12.07
C VAL A 229 -1.05 3.26 -13.08
N PRO A 230 -1.19 1.94 -12.81
CA PRO A 230 -1.80 1.01 -13.74
C PRO A 230 -3.22 1.40 -14.14
N LYS A 231 -3.55 1.19 -15.42
CA LYS A 231 -4.84 1.58 -16.01
C LYS A 231 -6.02 0.74 -15.52
N GLU A 232 -5.75 -0.47 -15.02
CA GLU A 232 -6.77 -1.36 -14.51
C GLU A 232 -7.38 -0.84 -13.22
N SER A 233 -6.53 -0.48 -12.28
CA SER A 233 -6.85 0.11 -10.98
C SER A 233 -5.57 0.31 -10.17
N THR A 234 -5.63 1.11 -9.13
CA THR A 234 -4.59 1.21 -8.12
C THR A 234 -5.16 1.12 -6.72
N ASN A 235 -4.36 0.68 -5.75
CA ASN A 235 -4.74 0.80 -4.35
C ASN A 235 -4.54 2.25 -3.89
N LEU A 236 -5.62 2.88 -3.45
CA LEU A 236 -5.59 4.11 -2.68
C LEU A 236 -5.46 3.71 -1.21
N TRP A 237 -4.37 4.08 -0.56
CA TRP A 237 -4.10 3.68 0.82
C TRP A 237 -3.93 4.88 1.74
N PHE A 238 -4.27 4.66 3.01
CA PHE A 238 -4.16 5.64 4.08
C PHE A 238 -3.53 4.99 5.31
N ASP A 239 -2.50 5.62 5.85
CA ASP A 239 -2.05 5.33 7.20
C ASP A 239 -2.69 6.32 8.17
N GLY A 240 -3.16 5.83 9.30
CA GLY A 240 -3.87 6.68 10.26
C GLY A 240 -3.62 6.29 11.70
N TRP A 241 -3.62 7.29 12.57
CA TRP A 241 -3.47 7.15 14.01
C TRP A 241 -4.77 6.65 14.62
N VAL A 242 -4.71 5.56 15.36
CA VAL A 242 -5.83 5.01 16.14
C VAL A 242 -5.40 4.75 17.58
N MET A 243 -6.28 5.09 18.52
CA MET A 243 -6.09 4.83 19.94
C MET A 243 -6.66 3.46 20.31
N LEU A 244 -5.87 2.63 20.99
CA LEU A 244 -6.28 1.28 21.37
C LEU A 244 -6.90 1.24 22.77
N LYS A 245 -8.02 0.51 22.93
CA LYS A 245 -8.74 0.39 24.21
C LYS A 245 -7.84 -0.14 25.33
N ASP A 246 -7.06 -1.20 25.05
CA ASP A 246 -6.22 -1.85 26.06
C ASP A 246 -5.02 -0.98 26.50
N GLY A 247 -4.61 -0.03 25.66
CA GLY A 247 -3.55 0.93 25.98
C GLY A 247 -4.09 2.14 26.73
N ILE A 248 -5.12 2.77 26.19
CA ILE A 248 -5.77 3.95 26.79
C ILE A 248 -6.39 3.60 28.16
N ASP A 249 -6.99 2.39 28.30
CA ASP A 249 -7.50 1.85 29.58
C ASP A 249 -8.44 2.83 30.31
N GLU A 250 -9.34 3.50 29.55
CA GLU A 250 -10.27 4.53 30.05
C GLU A 250 -9.58 5.74 30.75
N ASP A 251 -8.28 5.92 30.57
CA ASP A 251 -7.52 7.04 31.13
C ASP A 251 -7.62 8.26 30.21
N ALA A 252 -8.45 9.22 30.59
CA ALA A 252 -8.67 10.48 29.86
C ALA A 252 -7.37 11.28 29.64
N ARG A 253 -6.35 11.14 30.51
CA ARG A 253 -5.07 11.82 30.34
C ARG A 253 -4.24 11.17 29.25
N LYS A 254 -4.25 9.84 29.16
CA LYS A 254 -3.60 9.13 28.05
C LYS A 254 -4.22 9.49 26.72
N GLN A 255 -5.57 9.51 26.65
CA GLN A 255 -6.30 9.95 25.47
C GLN A 255 -5.89 11.37 25.06
N GLN A 256 -5.90 12.33 25.98
CA GLN A 256 -5.48 13.70 25.69
C GLN A 256 -4.04 13.81 25.20
N VAL A 257 -3.13 13.01 25.74
CA VAL A 257 -1.71 12.99 25.31
C VAL A 257 -1.60 12.41 23.90
N ALA A 258 -2.33 11.34 23.58
CA ALA A 258 -2.37 10.75 22.24
C ALA A 258 -2.93 11.74 21.20
N GLU A 259 -4.05 12.41 21.51
CA GLU A 259 -4.65 13.45 20.66
C GLU A 259 -3.70 14.63 20.46
N SER A 260 -3.01 15.08 21.51
CA SER A 260 -2.00 16.16 21.42
C SER A 260 -0.81 15.76 20.56
N PHE A 261 -0.40 14.48 20.57
CA PHE A 261 0.66 13.97 19.73
C PHE A 261 0.24 13.95 18.25
N VAL A 262 -0.98 13.52 17.94
CA VAL A 262 -1.52 13.56 16.58
C VAL A 262 -1.57 15.01 16.08
N ASN A 263 -2.09 15.93 16.87
CA ASN A 263 -2.11 17.36 16.54
C ASN A 263 -0.70 17.94 16.33
N PHE A 264 0.29 17.54 17.13
CA PHE A 264 1.66 17.97 16.94
C PHE A 264 2.24 17.52 15.58
N LEU A 265 1.98 16.28 15.17
CA LEU A 265 2.41 15.77 13.86
C LEU A 265 1.67 16.43 12.70
N SER A 266 0.42 16.82 12.93
CA SER A 266 -0.48 17.46 11.93
C SER A 266 -0.21 18.96 11.76
N ARG A 267 0.70 19.56 12.56
CA ARG A 267 1.10 20.94 12.34
C ARG A 267 1.79 21.06 10.99
N PRO A 268 1.41 22.02 10.11
CA PRO A 268 1.87 22.07 8.73
C PRO A 268 3.38 22.01 8.54
N ASP A 269 4.15 22.71 9.39
CA ASP A 269 5.63 22.65 9.34
C ASP A 269 6.21 21.29 9.73
N ASN A 270 5.54 20.53 10.60
CA ASN A 270 5.93 19.15 10.92
C ASN A 270 5.49 18.17 9.82
N ALA A 271 4.33 18.38 9.21
CA ALA A 271 3.87 17.61 8.05
C ALA A 271 4.89 17.73 6.89
N VAL A 272 5.28 18.96 6.54
CA VAL A 272 6.33 19.23 5.52
C VAL A 272 7.65 18.53 5.85
N ARG A 273 8.12 18.61 7.12
CA ARG A 273 9.36 17.92 7.53
C ARG A 273 9.27 16.41 7.36
N ASN A 274 8.12 15.82 7.69
CA ASN A 274 7.91 14.39 7.49
C ASN A 274 7.91 14.05 6.00
N MET A 275 7.18 14.80 5.17
CA MET A 275 7.16 14.61 3.72
C MET A 275 8.58 14.69 3.12
N TYR A 276 9.32 15.73 3.45
CA TYR A 276 10.69 15.92 2.95
C TYR A 276 11.64 14.77 3.34
N TYR A 277 11.48 14.24 4.56
CA TYR A 277 12.39 13.21 5.08
C TYR A 277 12.09 11.81 4.56
N ILE A 278 10.81 11.46 4.37
CA ILE A 278 10.40 10.09 4.03
C ILE A 278 9.84 9.95 2.61
N GLY A 279 9.60 11.03 1.88
CA GLY A 279 9.03 11.01 0.52
C GLY A 279 7.51 10.79 0.47
N TYR A 280 6.86 10.48 1.60
CA TYR A 280 5.42 10.20 1.68
C TYR A 280 4.59 11.48 1.72
N THR A 281 3.35 11.40 1.27
CA THR A 281 2.42 12.53 1.23
C THR A 281 1.60 12.62 2.50
N SER A 282 1.66 13.76 3.19
CA SER A 282 0.84 14.02 4.37
C SER A 282 -0.63 14.18 3.99
N VAL A 283 -1.54 13.77 4.90
CA VAL A 283 -2.97 14.09 4.80
C VAL A 283 -3.28 15.57 5.06
N ILE A 284 -2.28 16.36 5.48
CA ILE A 284 -2.45 17.77 5.85
C ILE A 284 -2.30 18.65 4.62
N ALA A 285 -3.33 19.42 4.31
CA ALA A 285 -3.31 20.47 3.28
C ALA A 285 -2.83 21.83 3.84
N GLY A 286 -3.10 22.10 5.12
CA GLY A 286 -2.69 23.34 5.79
C GLY A 286 -3.84 24.08 6.46
N GLY A 287 -5.00 24.14 5.83
CA GLY A 287 -6.18 24.86 6.32
C GLY A 287 -6.40 26.20 5.61
N GLU A 288 -7.51 26.90 5.93
CA GLU A 288 -8.06 28.02 5.18
C GLU A 288 -7.08 29.22 5.03
N ASP A 289 -6.18 29.42 6.01
CA ASP A 289 -5.24 30.55 6.05
C ASP A 289 -3.76 30.08 6.08
N ASP A 290 -3.46 28.81 5.82
CA ASP A 290 -2.11 28.26 5.93
C ASP A 290 -1.72 27.47 4.67
N ASN A 291 -0.90 28.08 3.83
CA ASN A 291 -0.39 27.51 2.59
C ASN A 291 0.97 26.80 2.75
N THR A 292 1.42 26.53 3.98
CA THR A 292 2.77 25.98 4.23
C THR A 292 3.04 24.71 3.42
N VAL A 293 2.06 23.82 3.29
CA VAL A 293 2.24 22.58 2.53
C VAL A 293 2.23 22.84 1.02
N PHE A 294 1.34 23.69 0.52
CA PHE A 294 1.30 24.04 -0.90
C PHE A 294 2.55 24.82 -1.32
N ASP A 295 2.99 25.78 -0.49
CA ASP A 295 4.22 26.55 -0.72
C ASP A 295 5.45 25.64 -0.78
N TYR A 296 5.50 24.61 0.08
CA TYR A 296 6.55 23.59 0.03
C TYR A 296 6.54 22.82 -1.30
N LEU A 297 5.36 22.39 -1.79
CA LEU A 297 5.26 21.67 -3.06
C LEU A 297 5.68 22.57 -4.25
N ASN A 298 5.22 23.80 -4.25
CA ASN A 298 5.59 24.75 -5.29
C ASN A 298 7.10 25.08 -5.26
N TRP A 299 7.71 25.15 -4.10
CA TRP A 299 9.16 25.29 -3.96
C TRP A 299 9.92 24.04 -4.44
N ASN A 300 9.40 22.85 -4.14
CA ASN A 300 10.08 21.58 -4.42
C ASN A 300 9.93 21.12 -5.86
N TYR A 301 8.78 21.38 -6.49
CA TYR A 301 8.40 20.86 -7.81
C TYR A 301 8.08 21.94 -8.84
N GLY A 302 7.98 23.21 -8.44
CA GLY A 302 7.69 24.30 -9.34
C GLY A 302 8.82 24.53 -10.33
N ALA A 303 8.48 24.92 -11.57
CA ALA A 303 9.43 25.25 -12.62
C ALA A 303 10.27 26.49 -12.26
N GLU A 304 11.51 26.50 -12.68
CA GLU A 304 12.38 27.68 -12.53
C GLU A 304 12.03 28.79 -13.53
N ASP A 305 12.39 30.04 -13.23
CA ASP A 305 12.17 31.18 -14.12
C ASP A 305 12.84 30.96 -15.50
N GLY A 306 12.03 30.86 -16.55
CA GLY A 306 12.50 30.73 -17.95
C GLY A 306 12.63 29.27 -18.40
N GLU A 307 12.16 28.30 -17.66
CA GLU A 307 12.04 26.92 -18.10
C GLU A 307 10.97 26.81 -19.21
N GLU A 308 11.30 26.11 -20.30
CA GLU A 308 10.45 26.11 -21.52
C GLU A 308 9.48 24.92 -21.54
N ASP A 309 9.89 23.73 -21.04
CA ASP A 309 9.10 22.50 -21.05
C ASP A 309 8.35 22.34 -19.71
N THR A 310 7.22 23.05 -19.57
CA THR A 310 6.42 23.07 -18.33
C THR A 310 4.97 22.68 -18.57
N ALA A 311 4.33 22.16 -17.54
CA ALA A 311 2.91 21.82 -17.51
C ALA A 311 2.24 22.42 -16.27
N GLU A 312 0.94 22.75 -16.39
CA GLU A 312 0.10 23.10 -15.25
C GLU A 312 -0.35 21.80 -14.57
N TYR A 313 -0.14 21.71 -13.25
CA TYR A 313 -0.50 20.55 -12.45
C TYR A 313 -1.51 20.96 -11.37
N PRO A 314 -2.82 20.63 -11.54
CA PRO A 314 -3.86 21.02 -10.61
C PRO A 314 -3.83 20.12 -9.37
N LEU A 315 -3.89 20.73 -8.18
CA LEU A 315 -3.91 20.10 -6.87
C LEU A 315 -5.13 20.49 -6.03
N GLY A 316 -6.08 21.22 -6.65
CA GLY A 316 -7.26 21.74 -5.96
C GLY A 316 -8.11 20.66 -5.30
N TYR A 317 -8.22 19.46 -5.88
CA TYR A 317 -8.95 18.34 -5.26
C TYR A 317 -8.46 18.06 -3.83
N PHE A 318 -7.16 18.17 -3.60
CA PHE A 318 -6.54 17.87 -2.30
C PHE A 318 -6.61 19.09 -1.35
N PHE A 319 -6.32 20.30 -1.86
CA PHE A 319 -6.17 21.49 -1.02
C PHE A 319 -7.50 22.22 -0.71
N SER A 320 -8.38 22.34 -1.69
CA SER A 320 -9.67 23.06 -1.53
C SER A 320 -10.89 22.17 -1.73
N GLY A 321 -10.72 20.95 -2.25
CA GLY A 321 -11.81 20.07 -2.68
C GLY A 321 -12.40 20.40 -4.05
N ASP A 322 -11.79 21.34 -4.79
CA ASP A 322 -12.17 21.72 -6.15
C ASP A 322 -10.93 21.72 -7.05
N ASN A 323 -10.81 20.70 -7.92
CA ASN A 323 -9.66 20.56 -8.80
C ASN A 323 -9.52 21.70 -9.83
N SER A 324 -10.55 22.50 -10.04
CA SER A 324 -10.53 23.68 -10.91
C SER A 324 -10.05 24.96 -10.21
N ASP A 325 -9.72 24.88 -8.92
CA ASP A 325 -9.29 26.04 -8.13
C ASP A 325 -7.92 26.57 -8.63
N PRO A 326 -7.87 27.78 -9.18
CA PRO A 326 -6.64 28.32 -9.78
C PRO A 326 -5.55 28.64 -8.73
N ASP A 327 -5.90 28.76 -7.44
CA ASP A 327 -4.96 29.07 -6.38
C ASP A 327 -4.08 27.84 -6.03
N TYR A 328 -4.49 26.63 -6.47
CA TYR A 328 -3.77 25.38 -6.22
C TYR A 328 -3.32 24.68 -7.51
N ILE A 329 -2.78 25.46 -8.45
CA ILE A 329 -2.12 24.95 -9.67
C ILE A 329 -0.62 25.22 -9.55
N ILE A 330 0.20 24.18 -9.70
CA ILE A 330 1.66 24.31 -9.81
C ILE A 330 2.04 24.30 -11.29
N THR A 331 2.79 25.29 -11.74
CA THR A 331 3.51 25.19 -13.01
C THR A 331 4.80 24.43 -12.74
N ALA A 332 4.91 23.21 -13.23
CA ALA A 332 6.03 22.30 -12.96
C ALA A 332 6.75 21.93 -14.29
N PRO A 333 8.01 21.48 -14.25
CA PRO A 333 8.63 20.78 -15.37
C PRO A 333 7.72 19.65 -15.88
N GLU A 334 7.56 19.49 -17.20
CA GLU A 334 6.65 18.49 -17.77
C GLU A 334 6.92 17.07 -17.24
N GLU A 335 8.18 16.75 -16.97
CA GLU A 335 8.56 15.45 -16.42
C GLU A 335 7.96 15.16 -15.03
N GLN A 336 7.68 16.17 -14.24
CA GLN A 336 7.06 16.00 -12.92
C GLN A 336 5.63 15.44 -12.98
N THR A 337 4.97 15.52 -14.14
CA THR A 337 3.65 14.90 -14.39
C THR A 337 3.68 13.36 -14.40
N ARG A 338 4.86 12.75 -14.33
CA ARG A 338 5.08 11.29 -14.25
C ARG A 338 6.17 10.89 -13.27
N ARG A 339 6.67 11.85 -12.46
CA ARG A 339 7.74 11.62 -11.49
C ARG A 339 7.28 11.91 -10.06
N GLN A 340 8.11 12.56 -9.24
CA GLN A 340 7.85 12.74 -7.82
C GLN A 340 6.53 13.45 -7.52
N LEU A 341 6.21 14.54 -8.23
CA LEU A 341 4.96 15.27 -8.02
C LEU A 341 3.75 14.38 -8.31
N TYR A 342 3.76 13.67 -9.44
CA TYR A 342 2.70 12.73 -9.79
C TYR A 342 2.58 11.56 -8.79
N ALA A 343 3.70 11.03 -8.31
CA ALA A 343 3.70 9.96 -7.33
C ALA A 343 3.13 10.42 -5.97
N GLN A 344 3.43 11.65 -5.53
CA GLN A 344 2.88 12.20 -4.29
C GLN A 344 1.41 12.62 -4.42
N TYR A 345 1.05 13.23 -5.53
CA TYR A 345 -0.30 13.74 -5.79
C TYR A 345 -0.76 13.25 -7.17
N PRO A 346 -1.25 12.01 -7.25
CA PRO A 346 -1.77 11.46 -8.51
C PRO A 346 -2.86 12.35 -9.10
N ASP A 347 -2.96 12.37 -10.41
CA ASP A 347 -4.01 13.12 -11.09
C ASP A 347 -5.42 12.56 -10.80
N GLU A 348 -6.44 13.34 -11.12
CA GLU A 348 -7.83 12.98 -10.90
C GLU A 348 -8.19 11.64 -11.57
N ALA A 349 -7.65 11.36 -12.76
CA ALA A 349 -7.90 10.10 -13.45
C ALA A 349 -7.32 8.88 -12.73
N ALA A 350 -6.16 9.03 -12.06
CA ALA A 350 -5.60 7.99 -11.21
C ALA A 350 -6.42 7.78 -9.93
N ILE A 351 -6.90 8.87 -9.34
CA ILE A 351 -7.78 8.83 -8.16
C ILE A 351 -9.12 8.15 -8.50
N GLU A 352 -9.75 8.49 -9.61
CA GLU A 352 -11.03 7.90 -10.04
C GLU A 352 -10.96 6.39 -10.25
N ARG A 353 -9.81 5.87 -10.73
CA ARG A 353 -9.61 4.41 -10.90
C ARG A 353 -8.96 3.73 -9.70
N SER A 354 -8.93 4.38 -8.55
CA SER A 354 -8.38 3.81 -7.33
C SER A 354 -9.43 3.06 -6.51
N ALA A 355 -8.99 2.05 -5.76
CA ALA A 355 -9.82 1.31 -4.84
C ALA A 355 -9.10 1.13 -3.50
N ILE A 356 -9.84 1.30 -2.40
CA ILE A 356 -9.33 1.05 -1.06
C ILE A 356 -9.37 -0.45 -0.77
N MET A 357 -8.31 -1.00 -0.19
CA MET A 357 -8.28 -2.39 0.28
C MET A 357 -9.17 -2.56 1.50
N GLN A 358 -10.23 -3.36 1.38
CA GLN A 358 -11.12 -3.69 2.49
C GLN A 358 -10.47 -4.70 3.45
N TYR A 359 -10.83 -4.67 4.74
CA TYR A 359 -10.39 -5.72 5.65
C TYR A 359 -11.04 -7.07 5.29
N PHE A 360 -10.33 -8.15 5.55
CA PHE A 360 -10.86 -9.50 5.36
C PHE A 360 -11.49 -10.01 6.65
N ASP A 361 -12.66 -10.61 6.55
CA ASP A 361 -13.26 -11.34 7.65
C ASP A 361 -12.40 -12.56 8.08
N VAL A 362 -12.80 -13.24 9.12
CA VAL A 362 -12.02 -14.36 9.70
C VAL A 362 -11.85 -15.52 8.70
N ASP A 363 -12.86 -15.80 7.90
CA ASP A 363 -12.83 -16.94 6.99
C ASP A 363 -12.05 -16.61 5.71
N ALA A 364 -12.23 -15.42 5.14
CA ALA A 364 -11.42 -14.91 4.05
C ALA A 364 -9.94 -14.80 4.46
N SER A 365 -9.66 -14.25 5.65
CA SER A 365 -8.29 -14.16 6.19
C SER A 365 -7.59 -15.51 6.28
N LYS A 366 -8.30 -16.57 6.71
CA LYS A 366 -7.73 -17.93 6.75
C LYS A 366 -7.39 -18.47 5.36
N GLN A 367 -8.29 -18.29 4.39
CA GLN A 367 -8.10 -18.76 3.03
C GLN A 367 -6.95 -18.01 2.34
N ILE A 368 -6.92 -16.69 2.49
CA ILE A 368 -5.87 -15.82 1.95
C ILE A 368 -4.51 -16.15 2.57
N ASN A 369 -4.43 -16.34 3.89
CA ASN A 369 -3.19 -16.75 4.55
C ASN A 369 -2.71 -18.13 4.07
N GLN A 370 -3.63 -19.09 3.88
CA GLN A 370 -3.28 -20.39 3.32
C GLN A 370 -2.79 -20.29 1.87
N MET A 371 -3.47 -19.48 1.06
CA MET A 371 -3.04 -19.15 -0.30
C MET A 371 -1.62 -18.57 -0.30
N TRP A 372 -1.34 -17.59 0.57
CA TRP A 372 -0.04 -16.95 0.66
C TRP A 372 1.08 -17.91 1.08
N ILE A 373 0.81 -18.80 2.04
CA ILE A 373 1.73 -19.89 2.41
C ILE A 373 2.02 -20.77 1.18
N ASN A 374 0.99 -21.11 0.40
CA ASN A 374 1.17 -21.93 -0.80
C ASN A 374 2.02 -21.21 -1.86
N VAL A 375 1.81 -19.90 -2.04
CA VAL A 375 2.63 -19.07 -2.96
C VAL A 375 4.08 -18.99 -2.48
N ARG A 376 4.32 -18.77 -1.19
CA ARG A 376 5.68 -18.57 -0.67
C ARG A 376 6.45 -19.88 -0.46
N CYS A 377 5.77 -20.94 -0.08
CA CYS A 377 6.36 -22.24 0.17
C CYS A 377 6.24 -23.13 -1.08
N TYR A 378 7.25 -23.98 -1.31
CA TYR A 378 7.15 -25.03 -2.33
C TYR A 378 5.95 -25.92 -2.01
N ASN A 379 5.03 -26.04 -2.96
CA ASN A 379 3.87 -26.90 -2.80
C ASN A 379 4.34 -28.36 -2.83
N ILE A 380 4.19 -29.07 -1.71
CA ILE A 380 4.52 -30.50 -1.62
C ILE A 380 3.71 -31.34 -2.63
N LYS A 381 2.61 -30.79 -3.19
CA LYS A 381 1.83 -31.44 -4.26
C LYS A 381 2.62 -31.64 -5.56
N ASP A 382 3.65 -30.85 -5.82
CA ASP A 382 4.52 -30.99 -7.01
C ASP A 382 5.68 -31.97 -6.83
N VAL A 383 5.75 -32.64 -5.68
CA VAL A 383 6.57 -33.84 -5.52
C VAL A 383 5.96 -34.89 -6.43
N THR A 384 6.50 -34.99 -7.65
CA THR A 384 5.97 -35.88 -8.68
C THR A 384 5.76 -37.28 -8.13
N LEU A 385 4.73 -37.99 -8.62
CA LEU A 385 4.46 -39.40 -8.28
C LEU A 385 5.74 -40.25 -8.31
N GLN A 386 6.72 -39.86 -9.15
CA GLN A 386 8.06 -40.44 -9.27
C GLN A 386 8.92 -40.28 -8.01
N VAL A 387 8.91 -39.13 -7.33
CA VAL A 387 9.66 -38.92 -6.09
C VAL A 387 9.04 -39.72 -4.94
N TRP A 388 7.72 -39.76 -4.83
CA TRP A 388 7.05 -40.62 -3.87
C TRP A 388 7.34 -42.12 -4.15
N ALA A 389 7.35 -42.52 -5.41
CA ALA A 389 7.74 -43.90 -5.77
C ALA A 389 9.20 -44.20 -5.34
N ILE A 390 10.13 -43.27 -5.54
CA ILE A 390 11.53 -43.41 -5.10
C ILE A 390 11.60 -43.51 -3.57
N VAL A 391 10.90 -42.67 -2.82
CA VAL A 391 10.87 -42.72 -1.36
C VAL A 391 10.31 -44.04 -0.87
N VAL A 392 9.23 -44.55 -1.44
CA VAL A 392 8.65 -45.84 -1.08
C VAL A 392 9.62 -46.99 -1.41
N ILE A 393 10.29 -46.95 -2.55
CA ILE A 393 11.31 -47.94 -2.91
C ILE A 393 12.46 -47.94 -1.90
N LEU A 394 12.97 -46.76 -1.51
CA LEU A 394 14.05 -46.64 -0.54
C LEU A 394 13.66 -47.20 0.85
N ILE A 395 12.41 -46.95 1.29
CA ILE A 395 11.87 -47.50 2.53
C ILE A 395 11.79 -49.02 2.47
N LEU A 396 11.32 -49.58 1.34
CA LEU A 396 11.22 -51.03 1.15
C LEU A 396 12.61 -51.71 1.11
N VAL A 397 13.57 -51.08 0.45
CA VAL A 397 14.97 -51.56 0.44
C VAL A 397 15.55 -51.52 1.85
N ALA A 398 15.38 -50.44 2.60
CA ALA A 398 15.88 -50.34 3.97
C ALA A 398 15.23 -51.39 4.87
N ALA A 399 13.91 -51.60 4.77
CA ALA A 399 13.20 -52.63 5.50
C ALA A 399 13.71 -54.06 5.16
N GLY A 400 13.92 -54.31 3.87
CA GLY A 400 14.53 -55.57 3.39
C GLY A 400 15.93 -55.84 3.93
N LEU A 401 16.79 -54.83 3.98
CA LEU A 401 18.12 -54.89 4.55
C LEU A 401 18.07 -55.17 6.07
N ILE A 402 17.17 -54.53 6.80
CA ILE A 402 16.99 -54.76 8.23
C ILE A 402 16.50 -56.19 8.50
N VAL A 403 15.57 -56.73 7.71
CA VAL A 403 15.07 -58.08 7.84
C VAL A 403 16.19 -59.08 7.51
N HIS A 404 16.97 -58.82 6.44
CA HIS A 404 18.09 -59.66 6.07
C HIS A 404 19.17 -59.68 7.17
N TYR A 405 19.51 -58.50 7.71
CA TYR A 405 20.46 -58.36 8.82
C TYR A 405 20.01 -59.13 10.07
N LYS A 406 18.74 -58.99 10.46
CA LYS A 406 18.19 -59.75 11.56
C LYS A 406 18.23 -61.26 11.33
N ARG A 407 17.89 -61.75 10.13
CA ARG A 407 17.94 -63.20 9.82
C ARG A 407 19.35 -63.74 9.84
N SER A 408 20.35 -63.00 9.33
CA SER A 408 21.74 -63.45 9.34
C SER A 408 22.38 -63.51 10.73
N HIS A 409 21.84 -62.74 11.70
CA HIS A 409 22.35 -62.76 13.10
C HIS A 409 21.56 -63.63 14.05
N TYR A 410 20.42 -64.21 13.61
CA TYR A 410 19.66 -65.19 14.42
C TYR A 410 20.02 -66.65 14.10
N HIS A 411 20.95 -66.90 13.15
CA HIS A 411 21.42 -68.23 12.77
C HIS A 411 22.92 -68.43 13.06
N SER A 412 23.51 -67.53 13.79
CA SER A 412 24.83 -67.71 14.44
C SER A 412 24.61 -67.75 15.95
#